data_640a36da1a6223cf52b7139ec1050e09
#
_entry.id   640a36da1a6223cf52b7139ec1050e09
#
_cell.length_a   1.000
_cell.length_b   1.000
_cell.length_c   1.000
_cell.angle_alpha   90.00
_cell.angle_beta   90.00
_cell.angle_gamma   90.00
#
_symmetry.space_group_name_H-M   'P 1'
#
loop_
_entity.id
_entity.type
_entity.pdbx_description
1 polymer ?
#
loop_
_entity_poly.entity_id
_entity_poly.type
_entity_poly.pdbx_seq_one_letter_code
_entity_poly.pdbx_strand_id
1 'polypeptide(L)'
;MKFTVVRESLVKPLQAVIGVVERRQTMPVLANVLVAAQDGQLTITATDLEVELVAVNDIDTIDVPGDITVPGRKLLDICRALPEAAVIKAGLEGDRLVIKSGRSRFVLSTLPAVEFPVINDIEPDYEIRLEQHALARLLEKTQFSMAQHDVRYYLNGLLMEIDETRLRAVATDGHRLALCDIDIDTSGSGQHQVIIPRKGVLELGRLLSNEGSVKIFVGSNHIRAELNDIRLTSKLIDGRFPDYDKVIPELEGNVLAVNREALQHGLQRAAILSNEKYRGVRLELRQQRLKIQANNPDQEEAEDEMEVDYDGVDMEIGFNVNYLLDALGAVNGEQVEFGVADPNSSCLIREPNNQSYKYVVMPMRL
;
A
#
# COMPACT_ATOMS: atom_id res chain seq x y z
N MET A 1 1.43 -32.37 -16.56
CA MET A 1 2.46 -31.37 -16.25
C MET A 1 3.65 -32.04 -15.54
N LYS A 2 4.89 -31.77 -15.97
CA LYS A 2 6.11 -32.24 -15.30
C LYS A 2 7.28 -31.31 -15.62
N PHE A 3 8.00 -30.80 -14.60
CA PHE A 3 9.11 -29.87 -14.76
C PHE A 3 10.15 -30.04 -13.66
N THR A 4 11.35 -29.51 -13.93
CA THR A 4 12.46 -29.49 -12.97
C THR A 4 13.01 -28.09 -12.89
N VAL A 5 13.15 -27.54 -11.66
CA VAL A 5 13.63 -26.19 -11.40
C VAL A 5 14.51 -26.15 -10.16
N VAL A 6 15.34 -25.11 -10.04
CA VAL A 6 15.98 -24.79 -8.76
C VAL A 6 14.94 -24.13 -7.82
N ARG A 7 15.11 -24.29 -6.53
CA ARG A 7 14.21 -23.79 -5.48
C ARG A 7 13.85 -22.32 -5.66
N GLU A 8 14.81 -21.48 -5.98
CA GLU A 8 14.67 -20.03 -6.11
C GLU A 8 13.72 -19.65 -7.25
N SER A 9 13.68 -20.44 -8.31
CA SER A 9 12.74 -20.27 -9.43
C SER A 9 11.27 -20.49 -9.06
N LEU A 10 10.99 -21.12 -7.91
CA LEU A 10 9.65 -21.24 -7.33
C LEU A 10 9.42 -20.26 -6.18
N VAL A 11 10.40 -20.06 -5.31
CA VAL A 11 10.24 -19.24 -4.10
C VAL A 11 9.96 -17.78 -4.45
N LYS A 12 10.75 -17.19 -5.36
CA LYS A 12 10.60 -15.78 -5.74
C LYS A 12 9.21 -15.48 -6.33
N PRO A 13 8.75 -16.17 -7.39
CA PRO A 13 7.42 -15.92 -7.94
C PRO A 13 6.30 -16.22 -6.94
N LEU A 14 6.39 -17.29 -6.14
CA LEU A 14 5.40 -17.57 -5.11
C LEU A 14 5.33 -16.47 -4.06
N GLN A 15 6.48 -15.93 -3.62
CA GLN A 15 6.52 -14.79 -2.70
C GLN A 15 5.89 -13.54 -3.29
N ALA A 16 6.07 -13.32 -4.59
CA ALA A 16 5.48 -12.18 -5.28
C ALA A 16 3.95 -12.26 -5.27
N VAL A 17 3.37 -13.43 -5.56
CA VAL A 17 1.92 -13.55 -5.74
C VAL A 17 1.14 -13.90 -4.48
N ILE A 18 1.80 -14.41 -3.42
CA ILE A 18 1.11 -14.99 -2.25
C ILE A 18 0.27 -14.00 -1.45
N GLY A 19 0.52 -12.69 -1.60
CA GLY A 19 -0.19 -11.62 -0.88
C GLY A 19 -1.68 -11.59 -1.18
N VAL A 20 -2.09 -11.94 -2.39
CA VAL A 20 -3.51 -11.97 -2.79
C VAL A 20 -4.21 -13.26 -2.40
N VAL A 21 -3.46 -14.33 -2.06
CA VAL A 21 -4.04 -15.61 -1.63
C VAL A 21 -4.60 -15.51 -0.22
N GLU A 22 -5.92 -15.57 -0.08
CA GLU A 22 -6.60 -15.50 1.20
C GLU A 22 -6.70 -16.87 1.90
N ARG A 23 -6.81 -16.85 3.23
CA ARG A 23 -6.89 -18.07 4.03
C ARG A 23 -8.29 -18.67 4.11
N ARG A 24 -9.32 -17.84 4.00
CA ARG A 24 -10.73 -18.23 4.11
C ARG A 24 -11.49 -17.63 2.95
N GLN A 25 -11.89 -18.48 2.02
CA GLN A 25 -12.64 -18.11 0.84
C GLN A 25 -13.89 -19.00 0.72
N THR A 26 -14.95 -18.44 0.18
CA THR A 26 -16.14 -19.20 -0.25
C THR A 26 -15.84 -20.09 -1.45
N MET A 27 -14.82 -19.73 -2.25
CA MET A 27 -14.33 -20.50 -3.40
C MET A 27 -12.97 -21.12 -3.07
N PRO A 28 -12.87 -22.46 -2.89
CA PRO A 28 -11.61 -23.12 -2.53
C PRO A 28 -10.44 -22.88 -3.48
N VAL A 29 -10.73 -22.67 -4.78
CA VAL A 29 -9.69 -22.42 -5.80
C VAL A 29 -8.91 -21.11 -5.56
N LEU A 30 -9.49 -20.12 -4.88
CA LEU A 30 -8.82 -18.86 -4.56
C LEU A 30 -7.78 -18.98 -3.41
N ALA A 31 -7.76 -20.13 -2.70
CA ALA A 31 -6.66 -20.46 -1.78
C ALA A 31 -5.48 -21.12 -2.52
N ASN A 32 -5.66 -21.46 -3.79
CA ASN A 32 -4.64 -22.03 -4.66
C ASN A 32 -3.93 -20.93 -5.47
N VAL A 33 -2.80 -21.28 -6.03
CA VAL A 33 -2.15 -20.59 -7.14
C VAL A 33 -2.29 -21.46 -8.38
N LEU A 34 -2.50 -20.84 -9.53
CA LEU A 34 -2.41 -21.50 -10.83
C LEU A 34 -0.91 -21.57 -11.19
N VAL A 35 -0.44 -22.76 -11.48
CA VAL A 35 0.93 -23.04 -11.95
C VAL A 35 0.83 -23.57 -13.36
N ALA A 36 1.39 -22.84 -14.32
CA ALA A 36 1.47 -23.24 -15.71
C ALA A 36 2.94 -23.38 -16.14
N ALA A 37 3.27 -24.49 -16.75
CA ALA A 37 4.61 -24.77 -17.27
C ALA A 37 4.49 -25.06 -18.78
N GLN A 38 4.93 -24.11 -19.61
CA GLN A 38 4.90 -24.21 -21.06
C GLN A 38 5.91 -23.25 -21.71
N ASP A 39 6.34 -23.55 -22.92
CA ASP A 39 7.18 -22.70 -23.76
C ASP A 39 8.49 -22.21 -23.06
N GLY A 40 9.08 -23.05 -22.20
CA GLY A 40 10.27 -22.70 -21.44
C GLY A 40 10.00 -21.80 -20.22
N GLN A 41 8.75 -21.50 -19.91
CA GLN A 41 8.37 -20.62 -18.81
C GLN A 41 7.51 -21.31 -17.77
N LEU A 42 7.70 -20.88 -16.53
CA LEU A 42 6.85 -21.21 -15.40
C LEU A 42 6.09 -19.94 -15.00
N THR A 43 4.78 -19.96 -15.16
CA THR A 43 3.90 -18.86 -14.77
C THR A 43 3.15 -19.26 -13.50
N ILE A 44 3.16 -18.38 -12.51
CA ILE A 44 2.41 -18.54 -11.25
C ILE A 44 1.43 -17.38 -11.13
N THR A 45 0.14 -17.70 -11.05
CA THR A 45 -0.95 -16.71 -10.92
C THR A 45 -1.68 -16.91 -9.60
N ALA A 46 -1.98 -15.81 -8.94
CA ALA A 46 -2.87 -15.76 -7.77
C ALA A 46 -3.90 -14.65 -7.93
N THR A 47 -5.10 -14.86 -7.43
CA THR A 47 -6.17 -13.85 -7.47
C THR A 47 -7.16 -14.03 -6.32
N ASP A 48 -7.83 -12.94 -5.96
CA ASP A 48 -9.00 -12.91 -5.06
C ASP A 48 -10.26 -12.35 -5.77
N LEU A 49 -10.23 -12.24 -7.09
CA LEU A 49 -11.24 -11.66 -7.98
C LEU A 49 -11.22 -10.12 -8.07
N GLU A 50 -10.50 -9.44 -7.18
CA GLU A 50 -10.31 -7.99 -7.23
C GLU A 50 -8.90 -7.64 -7.70
N VAL A 51 -7.92 -8.41 -7.21
CA VAL A 51 -6.50 -8.27 -7.57
C VAL A 51 -5.99 -9.59 -8.12
N GLU A 52 -5.27 -9.52 -9.23
CA GLU A 52 -4.54 -10.65 -9.82
C GLU A 52 -3.05 -10.31 -9.85
N LEU A 53 -2.24 -11.28 -9.44
CA LEU A 53 -0.79 -11.24 -9.55
C LEU A 53 -0.31 -12.40 -10.41
N VAL A 54 0.47 -12.10 -11.42
CA VAL A 54 1.12 -13.05 -12.32
C VAL A 54 2.62 -12.85 -12.23
N ALA A 55 3.34 -13.91 -11.92
CA ALA A 55 4.80 -13.93 -11.95
C ALA A 55 5.29 -14.97 -12.96
N VAL A 56 6.16 -14.55 -13.85
CA VAL A 56 6.73 -15.39 -14.92
C VAL A 56 8.21 -15.62 -14.63
N ASN A 57 8.69 -16.83 -14.86
CA ASN A 57 10.10 -17.15 -14.71
C ASN A 57 10.52 -18.16 -15.78
N ASP A 58 11.64 -17.91 -16.44
CA ASP A 58 12.20 -18.85 -17.40
C ASP A 58 12.74 -20.08 -16.68
N ILE A 59 12.50 -21.26 -17.22
CA ILE A 59 12.98 -22.54 -16.68
C ILE A 59 13.55 -23.42 -17.78
N ASP A 60 14.64 -24.11 -17.47
CA ASP A 60 15.39 -24.90 -18.45
C ASP A 60 14.73 -26.20 -18.85
N THR A 61 13.89 -26.80 -17.96
CA THR A 61 13.40 -28.16 -18.14
C THR A 61 11.91 -28.28 -17.88
N ILE A 62 11.15 -28.43 -18.96
CA ILE A 62 9.73 -28.85 -18.95
C ILE A 62 9.65 -30.20 -19.66
N ASP A 63 9.51 -31.28 -18.89
CA ASP A 63 9.38 -32.63 -19.46
C ASP A 63 7.99 -32.84 -20.09
N VAL A 64 6.95 -32.27 -19.46
CA VAL A 64 5.55 -32.34 -19.93
C VAL A 64 4.88 -31.01 -19.62
N PRO A 65 4.48 -30.24 -20.66
CA PRO A 65 3.76 -28.99 -20.45
C PRO A 65 2.38 -29.23 -19.81
N GLY A 66 1.80 -28.18 -19.23
CA GLY A 66 0.46 -28.21 -18.65
C GLY A 66 0.29 -27.22 -17.52
N ASP A 67 -0.90 -27.21 -16.96
CA ASP A 67 -1.32 -26.31 -15.91
C ASP A 67 -2.12 -27.03 -14.82
N ILE A 68 -2.09 -26.50 -13.61
CA ILE A 68 -2.80 -27.04 -12.45
C ILE A 68 -2.91 -25.97 -11.36
N THR A 69 -3.90 -26.09 -10.49
CA THR A 69 -3.95 -25.26 -9.29
C THR A 69 -3.53 -26.03 -8.05
N VAL A 70 -2.77 -25.39 -7.16
CA VAL A 70 -2.27 -25.99 -5.92
C VAL A 70 -2.37 -25.02 -4.75
N PRO A 71 -2.51 -25.51 -3.50
CA PRO A 71 -2.54 -24.65 -2.32
C PRO A 71 -1.28 -23.78 -2.22
N GLY A 72 -1.41 -22.46 -2.52
CA GLY A 72 -0.27 -21.56 -2.71
C GLY A 72 0.63 -21.46 -1.49
N ARG A 73 0.04 -21.27 -0.30
CA ARG A 73 0.81 -21.15 0.95
C ARG A 73 1.56 -22.43 1.29
N LYS A 74 0.93 -23.60 1.12
CA LYS A 74 1.60 -24.89 1.36
C LYS A 74 2.76 -25.12 0.38
N LEU A 75 2.57 -24.77 -0.89
CA LEU A 75 3.63 -24.87 -1.88
C LEU A 75 4.81 -23.95 -1.51
N LEU A 76 4.55 -22.71 -1.13
CA LEU A 76 5.58 -21.76 -0.69
C LEU A 76 6.30 -22.27 0.57
N ASP A 77 5.59 -22.78 1.57
CA ASP A 77 6.17 -23.27 2.81
C ASP A 77 7.08 -24.49 2.55
N ILE A 78 6.66 -25.41 1.66
CA ILE A 78 7.49 -26.54 1.22
C ILE A 78 8.78 -26.01 0.56
N CYS A 79 8.65 -25.10 -0.39
CA CYS A 79 9.81 -24.53 -1.10
C CYS A 79 10.77 -23.79 -0.13
N ARG A 80 10.26 -23.06 0.84
CA ARG A 80 11.07 -22.37 1.86
C ARG A 80 11.81 -23.34 2.79
N ALA A 81 11.21 -24.47 3.10
CA ALA A 81 11.80 -25.47 3.98
C ALA A 81 12.93 -26.29 3.32
N LEU A 82 13.03 -26.25 1.99
CA LEU A 82 14.12 -26.92 1.26
C LEU A 82 15.42 -26.12 1.35
N PRO A 83 16.60 -26.78 1.27
CA PRO A 83 17.88 -26.09 1.23
C PRO A 83 18.00 -25.12 0.04
N GLU A 84 18.87 -24.12 0.17
CA GLU A 84 19.22 -23.22 -0.94
C GLU A 84 19.79 -24.01 -2.13
N ALA A 85 19.48 -23.53 -3.33
CA ALA A 85 19.85 -24.17 -4.60
C ALA A 85 19.36 -25.62 -4.77
N ALA A 86 18.40 -26.07 -3.94
CA ALA A 86 17.85 -27.44 -4.07
C ALA A 86 17.11 -27.59 -5.41
N VAL A 87 17.35 -28.71 -6.07
CA VAL A 87 16.63 -29.08 -7.30
C VAL A 87 15.28 -29.66 -6.92
N ILE A 88 14.22 -29.08 -7.46
CA ILE A 88 12.83 -29.49 -7.28
C ILE A 88 12.32 -30.13 -8.57
N LYS A 89 11.83 -31.36 -8.46
CA LYS A 89 11.10 -32.05 -9.53
C LYS A 89 9.63 -32.09 -9.16
N ALA A 90 8.81 -31.42 -9.94
CA ALA A 90 7.36 -31.38 -9.76
C ALA A 90 6.65 -32.11 -10.90
N GLY A 91 5.66 -32.92 -10.56
CA GLY A 91 4.91 -33.67 -11.57
C GLY A 91 3.51 -34.00 -11.09
N LEU A 92 2.53 -33.92 -12.01
CA LEU A 92 1.17 -34.33 -11.76
C LEU A 92 1.04 -35.84 -11.88
N GLU A 93 0.60 -36.49 -10.80
CA GLU A 93 0.29 -37.91 -10.72
C GLU A 93 -1.20 -38.08 -10.36
N GLY A 94 -2.04 -38.34 -11.35
CA GLY A 94 -3.49 -38.31 -11.18
C GLY A 94 -3.98 -36.89 -10.90
N ASP A 95 -4.67 -36.71 -9.76
CA ASP A 95 -5.20 -35.44 -9.26
C ASP A 95 -4.28 -34.81 -8.20
N ARG A 96 -3.00 -35.21 -8.15
CA ARG A 96 -2.07 -34.76 -7.12
C ARG A 96 -0.76 -34.25 -7.71
N LEU A 97 -0.29 -33.12 -7.18
CA LEU A 97 1.06 -32.64 -7.47
C LEU A 97 2.06 -33.29 -6.54
N VAL A 98 2.99 -34.05 -7.12
CA VAL A 98 4.10 -34.67 -6.41
C VAL A 98 5.34 -33.82 -6.58
N ILE A 99 5.94 -33.41 -5.46
CA ILE A 99 7.16 -32.59 -5.39
C ILE A 99 8.26 -33.47 -4.78
N LYS A 100 9.39 -33.57 -5.46
CA LYS A 100 10.56 -34.33 -5.01
C LYS A 100 11.79 -33.41 -4.99
N SER A 101 12.56 -33.48 -3.90
CA SER A 101 13.84 -32.80 -3.78
C SER A 101 14.77 -33.62 -2.87
N GLY A 102 15.88 -34.09 -3.40
CA GLY A 102 16.77 -35.01 -2.69
C GLY A 102 16.02 -36.27 -2.20
N ARG A 103 15.95 -36.45 -0.88
CA ARG A 103 15.22 -37.57 -0.22
C ARG A 103 13.80 -37.19 0.19
N SER A 104 13.42 -35.91 0.03
CA SER A 104 12.11 -35.39 0.44
C SER A 104 11.08 -35.61 -0.67
N ARG A 105 9.85 -35.99 -0.28
CA ARG A 105 8.71 -36.16 -1.16
C ARG A 105 7.48 -35.56 -0.51
N PHE A 106 6.80 -34.64 -1.23
CA PHE A 106 5.54 -34.01 -0.80
C PHE A 106 4.46 -34.32 -1.83
N VAL A 107 3.22 -34.37 -1.37
CA VAL A 107 2.05 -34.61 -2.23
C VAL A 107 0.99 -33.60 -1.85
N LEU A 108 0.60 -32.75 -2.81
CA LEU A 108 -0.45 -31.75 -2.64
C LEU A 108 -1.69 -32.15 -3.46
N SER A 109 -2.87 -31.89 -2.90
CA SER A 109 -4.11 -31.95 -3.67
C SER A 109 -4.16 -30.80 -4.67
N THR A 110 -4.78 -31.03 -5.81
CA THR A 110 -4.92 -30.04 -6.89
C THR A 110 -6.39 -29.85 -7.24
N LEU A 111 -6.69 -28.73 -7.90
CA LEU A 111 -7.95 -28.52 -8.61
C LEU A 111 -7.64 -28.23 -10.08
N PRO A 112 -8.57 -28.51 -10.99
CA PRO A 112 -8.38 -28.24 -12.41
C PRO A 112 -8.10 -26.74 -12.68
N ALA A 113 -7.15 -26.47 -13.58
CA ALA A 113 -6.81 -25.09 -13.95
C ALA A 113 -8.00 -24.31 -14.54
N VAL A 114 -8.92 -25.01 -15.23
CA VAL A 114 -10.14 -24.40 -15.82
C VAL A 114 -11.07 -23.78 -14.78
N GLU A 115 -10.98 -24.19 -13.52
CA GLU A 115 -11.77 -23.61 -12.43
C GLU A 115 -11.15 -22.32 -11.86
N PHE A 116 -9.91 -22.02 -12.25
CA PHE A 116 -9.21 -20.84 -11.73
C PHE A 116 -9.64 -19.59 -12.51
N PRO A 117 -10.18 -18.58 -11.83
CA PRO A 117 -10.57 -17.33 -12.48
C PRO A 117 -9.34 -16.53 -12.86
N VAL A 118 -9.31 -16.04 -14.09
CA VAL A 118 -8.28 -15.13 -14.61
C VAL A 118 -8.93 -13.81 -15.03
N ILE A 119 -8.23 -12.72 -14.85
CA ILE A 119 -8.66 -11.43 -15.37
C ILE A 119 -8.26 -11.39 -16.86
N ASN A 120 -9.23 -11.10 -17.73
CA ASN A 120 -8.98 -10.95 -19.14
C ASN A 120 -8.01 -9.80 -19.43
N ASP A 121 -7.44 -9.79 -20.62
CA ASP A 121 -6.59 -8.69 -21.06
C ASP A 121 -7.34 -7.36 -20.99
N ILE A 122 -6.63 -6.35 -20.53
CA ILE A 122 -7.13 -4.99 -20.40
C ILE A 122 -6.83 -4.27 -21.70
N GLU A 123 -7.85 -3.65 -22.31
CA GLU A 123 -7.62 -2.64 -23.33
C GLU A 123 -7.28 -1.34 -22.61
N PRO A 124 -6.03 -0.87 -22.63
CA PRO A 124 -5.65 0.33 -21.92
C PRO A 124 -6.13 1.58 -22.65
N ASP A 125 -6.82 2.45 -21.93
CA ASP A 125 -7.13 3.80 -22.39
C ASP A 125 -5.88 4.69 -22.30
N TYR A 126 -4.95 4.32 -21.39
CA TYR A 126 -3.79 5.11 -21.08
C TYR A 126 -2.61 4.26 -20.56
N GLU A 127 -1.39 4.63 -20.96
CA GLU A 127 -0.13 4.01 -20.51
C GLU A 127 0.86 5.07 -20.03
N ILE A 128 1.48 4.83 -18.85
CA ILE A 128 2.62 5.61 -18.37
C ILE A 128 3.76 4.69 -17.96
N ARG A 129 4.98 5.20 -18.11
CA ARG A 129 6.18 4.56 -17.60
C ARG A 129 6.90 5.49 -16.64
N LEU A 130 7.25 4.98 -15.47
CA LEU A 130 7.94 5.73 -14.43
C LEU A 130 8.94 4.84 -13.67
N GLU A 131 9.83 5.50 -12.93
CA GLU A 131 10.76 4.79 -12.05
C GLU A 131 10.01 4.17 -10.87
N GLN A 132 10.37 2.93 -10.50
CA GLN A 132 9.71 2.21 -9.40
C GLN A 132 9.82 2.96 -8.08
N HIS A 133 10.98 3.56 -7.77
CA HIS A 133 11.18 4.32 -6.53
C HIS A 133 10.27 5.57 -6.45
N ALA A 134 9.95 6.21 -7.58
CA ALA A 134 9.08 7.37 -7.61
C ALA A 134 7.63 6.97 -7.28
N LEU A 135 7.14 5.87 -7.86
CA LEU A 135 5.83 5.32 -7.51
C LEU A 135 5.79 4.81 -6.08
N ALA A 136 6.82 4.12 -5.60
CA ALA A 136 6.92 3.66 -4.22
C ALA A 136 6.80 4.83 -3.23
N ARG A 137 7.56 5.92 -3.47
CA ARG A 137 7.47 7.15 -2.68
C ARG A 137 6.05 7.73 -2.69
N LEU A 138 5.41 7.80 -3.85
CA LEU A 138 4.04 8.31 -3.98
C LEU A 138 3.06 7.53 -3.09
N LEU A 139 3.15 6.19 -3.13
CA LEU A 139 2.30 5.32 -2.33
C LEU A 139 2.63 5.41 -0.83
N GLU A 140 3.91 5.38 -0.44
CA GLU A 140 4.34 5.49 0.95
C GLU A 140 3.85 6.79 1.62
N LYS A 141 3.88 7.90 0.87
CA LYS A 141 3.43 9.20 1.36
C LYS A 141 1.92 9.30 1.55
N THR A 142 1.11 8.40 0.99
CA THR A 142 -0.33 8.58 0.94
C THR A 142 -1.16 7.41 1.46
N GLN A 143 -0.70 6.16 1.26
CA GLN A 143 -1.50 4.96 1.48
C GLN A 143 -2.03 4.79 2.92
N PHE A 144 -1.34 5.34 3.93
CA PHE A 144 -1.74 5.22 5.34
C PHE A 144 -3.04 5.97 5.67
N SER A 145 -3.43 6.95 4.83
CA SER A 145 -4.66 7.74 5.00
C SER A 145 -5.89 7.12 4.34
N MET A 146 -5.75 6.00 3.59
CA MET A 146 -6.92 5.29 3.05
C MET A 146 -7.80 4.75 4.18
N ALA A 147 -9.12 4.86 4.02
CA ALA A 147 -10.07 4.23 4.92
C ALA A 147 -9.96 2.70 4.88
N GLN A 148 -10.49 2.06 5.92
CA GLN A 148 -10.61 0.60 5.99
C GLN A 148 -12.04 0.24 6.41
N HIS A 149 -12.76 -0.44 5.51
CA HIS A 149 -14.15 -0.85 5.71
C HIS A 149 -15.13 0.32 5.95
N ASP A 150 -14.88 1.49 5.34
CA ASP A 150 -15.83 2.61 5.38
C ASP A 150 -17.01 2.32 4.44
N VAL A 151 -18.23 2.72 4.84
CA VAL A 151 -19.43 2.60 4.00
C VAL A 151 -19.35 3.46 2.74
N ARG A 152 -18.57 4.53 2.78
CA ARG A 152 -18.17 5.34 1.61
C ARG A 152 -17.05 4.61 0.89
N TYR A 153 -17.39 3.56 0.14
CA TYR A 153 -16.46 2.61 -0.46
C TYR A 153 -15.33 3.26 -1.30
N TYR A 154 -15.57 4.43 -1.88
CA TYR A 154 -14.57 5.20 -2.63
C TYR A 154 -13.42 5.72 -1.74
N LEU A 155 -13.59 5.77 -0.41
CA LEU A 155 -12.52 6.10 0.52
C LEU A 155 -11.64 4.90 0.89
N ASN A 156 -12.11 3.66 0.62
CA ASN A 156 -11.32 2.45 0.83
C ASN A 156 -10.27 2.21 -0.26
N GLY A 157 -9.87 3.26 -0.94
CA GLY A 157 -8.87 3.25 -2.00
C GLY A 157 -8.08 4.55 -2.04
N LEU A 158 -7.16 4.59 -2.99
CA LEU A 158 -6.29 5.73 -3.28
C LEU A 158 -6.71 6.33 -4.62
N LEU A 159 -7.01 7.62 -4.62
CA LEU A 159 -7.19 8.36 -5.85
C LEU A 159 -5.81 8.54 -6.52
N MET A 160 -5.72 8.18 -7.80
CA MET A 160 -4.59 8.48 -8.66
C MET A 160 -5.06 9.41 -9.78
N GLU A 161 -4.48 10.58 -9.84
CA GLU A 161 -4.73 11.58 -10.88
C GLU A 161 -3.49 11.70 -11.76
N ILE A 162 -3.69 11.61 -13.05
CA ILE A 162 -2.65 11.65 -14.06
C ILE A 162 -2.95 12.83 -14.96
N ASP A 163 -2.03 13.77 -15.06
CA ASP A 163 -2.07 14.84 -16.07
C ASP A 163 -0.77 14.85 -16.89
N GLU A 164 -0.61 15.80 -17.80
CA GLU A 164 0.53 15.84 -18.74
C GLU A 164 1.89 15.92 -18.07
N THR A 165 1.95 16.50 -16.86
CA THR A 165 3.21 16.81 -16.18
C THR A 165 3.30 16.25 -14.75
N ARG A 166 2.19 15.69 -14.25
CA ARG A 166 2.09 15.32 -12.85
C ARG A 166 1.30 14.03 -12.64
N LEU A 167 1.82 13.20 -11.76
CA LEU A 167 1.08 12.09 -11.14
C LEU A 167 0.84 12.43 -9.67
N ARG A 168 -0.42 12.50 -9.29
CA ARG A 168 -0.86 12.80 -7.92
C ARG A 168 -1.53 11.59 -7.31
N ALA A 169 -1.22 11.32 -6.05
CA ALA A 169 -1.98 10.39 -5.22
C ALA A 169 -2.64 11.12 -4.06
N VAL A 170 -3.89 10.77 -3.79
CA VAL A 170 -4.65 11.31 -2.64
C VAL A 170 -5.36 10.17 -1.93
N ALA A 171 -5.27 10.15 -0.61
CA ALA A 171 -5.99 9.22 0.24
C ALA A 171 -6.62 9.95 1.42
N THR A 172 -7.82 9.55 1.82
CA THR A 172 -8.51 10.09 3.00
C THR A 172 -9.46 9.07 3.60
N ASP A 173 -9.64 9.11 4.91
CA ASP A 173 -10.65 8.36 5.65
C ASP A 173 -11.80 9.27 6.15
N GLY A 174 -11.77 10.56 5.76
CA GLY A 174 -12.72 11.58 6.19
C GLY A 174 -12.34 12.28 7.50
N HIS A 175 -11.24 11.87 8.16
CA HIS A 175 -10.69 12.51 9.35
C HIS A 175 -9.28 13.04 9.14
N ARG A 176 -8.59 12.51 8.16
CA ARG A 176 -7.26 12.93 7.70
C ARG A 176 -7.15 12.76 6.19
N LEU A 177 -6.20 13.44 5.60
CA LEU A 177 -5.90 13.36 4.18
C LEU A 177 -4.39 13.39 3.97
N ALA A 178 -3.92 12.59 3.03
CA ALA A 178 -2.56 12.64 2.53
C ALA A 178 -2.58 12.86 1.02
N LEU A 179 -1.74 13.77 0.55
CA LEU A 179 -1.56 14.11 -0.85
C LEU A 179 -0.06 14.09 -1.17
N CYS A 180 0.30 13.50 -2.29
CA CYS A 180 1.65 13.53 -2.83
C CYS A 180 1.63 13.69 -4.34
N ASP A 181 2.54 14.51 -4.86
CA ASP A 181 2.79 14.76 -6.27
C ASP A 181 4.17 14.27 -6.67
N ILE A 182 4.28 13.73 -7.87
CA ILE A 182 5.55 13.52 -8.57
C ILE A 182 5.45 14.06 -9.99
N ASP A 183 6.55 14.63 -10.48
CA ASP A 183 6.62 15.08 -11.87
C ASP A 183 6.76 13.89 -12.80
N ILE A 184 5.98 13.90 -13.87
CA ILE A 184 6.04 12.91 -14.96
C ILE A 184 5.99 13.65 -16.30
N ASP A 185 6.43 13.00 -17.35
CA ASP A 185 6.29 13.50 -18.73
C ASP A 185 5.41 12.52 -19.50
N THR A 186 4.18 12.93 -19.76
CA THR A 186 3.18 12.12 -20.45
C THR A 186 2.56 12.87 -21.64
N SER A 187 3.37 13.65 -22.33
CA SER A 187 2.95 14.58 -23.38
C SER A 187 1.79 14.05 -24.26
N GLY A 188 0.60 14.65 -24.08
CA GLY A 188 -0.56 14.47 -24.94
C GLY A 188 -1.68 13.56 -24.42
N SER A 189 -1.69 13.18 -23.15
CA SER A 189 -2.56 12.11 -22.62
C SER A 189 -3.87 12.56 -21.98
N GLY A 190 -4.10 13.85 -21.80
CA GLY A 190 -5.31 14.33 -21.11
C GLY A 190 -5.27 14.09 -19.58
N GLN A 191 -6.41 14.36 -18.93
CA GLN A 191 -6.56 14.12 -17.48
C GLN A 191 -7.29 12.80 -17.23
N HIS A 192 -6.71 11.96 -16.39
CA HIS A 192 -7.30 10.70 -15.96
C HIS A 192 -7.35 10.65 -14.43
N GLN A 193 -8.44 10.14 -13.91
CA GLN A 193 -8.64 9.92 -12.47
C GLN A 193 -9.16 8.52 -12.24
N VAL A 194 -8.51 7.76 -11.38
CA VAL A 194 -8.93 6.41 -11.00
C VAL A 194 -8.78 6.20 -9.50
N ILE A 195 -9.64 5.36 -8.93
CA ILE A 195 -9.56 4.99 -7.52
C ILE A 195 -9.10 3.54 -7.43
N ILE A 196 -7.90 3.32 -6.92
CA ILE A 196 -7.29 2.00 -6.77
C ILE A 196 -7.68 1.44 -5.39
N PRO A 197 -8.29 0.25 -5.29
CA PRO A 197 -8.62 -0.35 -4.01
C PRO A 197 -7.42 -0.51 -3.11
N ARG A 198 -7.62 -0.36 -1.80
CA ARG A 198 -6.57 -0.47 -0.78
C ARG A 198 -5.68 -1.69 -0.96
N LYS A 199 -6.26 -2.87 -1.24
CA LYS A 199 -5.51 -4.11 -1.44
C LYS A 199 -4.58 -4.01 -2.66
N GLY A 200 -5.06 -3.46 -3.78
CA GLY A 200 -4.24 -3.22 -4.98
C GLY A 200 -3.05 -2.30 -4.69
N VAL A 201 -3.30 -1.20 -3.96
CA VAL A 201 -2.24 -0.25 -3.55
C VAL A 201 -1.19 -0.92 -2.68
N LEU A 202 -1.60 -1.68 -1.65
CA LEU A 202 -0.68 -2.34 -0.72
C LEU A 202 0.16 -3.44 -1.43
N GLU A 203 -0.47 -4.22 -2.31
CA GLU A 203 0.25 -5.24 -3.07
C GLU A 203 1.21 -4.60 -4.08
N LEU A 204 0.80 -3.53 -4.76
CA LEU A 204 1.69 -2.79 -5.66
C LEU A 204 2.90 -2.23 -4.89
N GLY A 205 2.66 -1.54 -3.76
CA GLY A 205 3.74 -0.99 -2.93
C GLY A 205 4.73 -2.06 -2.45
N ARG A 206 4.25 -3.28 -2.17
CA ARG A 206 5.11 -4.41 -1.76
C ARG A 206 6.01 -4.94 -2.88
N LEU A 207 5.57 -4.80 -4.13
CA LEU A 207 6.30 -5.29 -5.31
C LEU A 207 7.32 -4.30 -5.85
N LEU A 208 7.12 -3.00 -5.59
CA LEU A 208 8.04 -1.96 -6.03
C LEU A 208 9.40 -2.07 -5.34
N SER A 209 10.44 -1.73 -6.07
CA SER A 209 11.83 -1.70 -5.60
C SER A 209 12.42 -0.29 -5.78
N ASN A 210 13.64 -0.10 -5.30
CA ASN A 210 14.35 1.18 -5.46
C ASN A 210 14.94 1.37 -6.87
N GLU A 211 14.96 0.32 -7.69
CA GLU A 211 15.58 0.32 -9.02
C GLU A 211 14.61 -0.17 -10.08
N GLY A 212 14.85 0.25 -11.31
CA GLY A 212 14.08 -0.16 -12.48
C GLY A 212 12.83 0.68 -12.71
N SER A 213 12.11 0.36 -13.78
CA SER A 213 10.90 1.06 -14.19
C SER A 213 9.67 0.18 -14.03
N VAL A 214 8.52 0.82 -13.92
CA VAL A 214 7.20 0.21 -13.94
C VAL A 214 6.38 0.81 -15.07
N LYS A 215 5.62 0.00 -15.77
CA LYS A 215 4.59 0.44 -16.71
C LYS A 215 3.23 0.32 -16.04
N ILE A 216 2.47 1.39 -16.08
CA ILE A 216 1.10 1.44 -15.58
C ILE A 216 0.17 1.59 -16.77
N PHE A 217 -0.80 0.70 -16.87
CA PHE A 217 -1.88 0.71 -17.85
C PHE A 217 -3.18 0.98 -17.13
N VAL A 218 -3.89 1.99 -17.55
CA VAL A 218 -5.21 2.34 -17.00
C VAL A 218 -6.26 2.05 -18.07
N GLY A 219 -7.20 1.20 -17.73
CA GLY A 219 -8.39 0.92 -18.54
C GLY A 219 -9.65 1.41 -17.82
N SER A 220 -10.81 1.17 -18.43
CA SER A 220 -12.10 1.65 -17.93
C SER A 220 -12.46 1.19 -16.51
N ASN A 221 -12.07 -0.03 -16.13
CA ASN A 221 -12.44 -0.66 -14.86
C ASN A 221 -11.30 -1.43 -14.18
N HIS A 222 -10.10 -1.38 -14.74
CA HIS A 222 -8.91 -2.02 -14.20
C HIS A 222 -7.68 -1.12 -14.35
N ILE A 223 -6.74 -1.29 -13.44
CA ILE A 223 -5.37 -0.80 -13.55
C ILE A 223 -4.41 -1.99 -13.56
N ARG A 224 -3.39 -1.94 -14.42
CA ARG A 224 -2.34 -2.96 -14.50
C ARG A 224 -0.99 -2.30 -14.28
N ALA A 225 -0.15 -2.91 -13.46
CA ALA A 225 1.25 -2.56 -13.30
C ALA A 225 2.13 -3.72 -13.78
N GLU A 226 3.10 -3.43 -14.64
CA GLU A 226 4.11 -4.38 -15.12
C GLU A 226 5.50 -4.00 -14.61
N LEU A 227 6.08 -4.92 -13.84
CA LEU A 227 7.39 -4.78 -13.18
C LEU A 227 8.23 -5.98 -13.58
N ASN A 228 9.12 -5.84 -14.56
CA ASN A 228 9.93 -6.96 -15.08
C ASN A 228 9.07 -8.22 -15.34
N ASP A 229 9.25 -9.25 -14.50
CA ASP A 229 8.60 -10.54 -14.64
C ASP A 229 7.28 -10.67 -13.83
N ILE A 230 6.81 -9.57 -13.25
CA ILE A 230 5.60 -9.52 -12.42
C ILE A 230 4.58 -8.57 -13.04
N ARG A 231 3.33 -9.04 -13.12
CA ARG A 231 2.17 -8.26 -13.53
C ARG A 231 1.15 -8.25 -12.40
N LEU A 232 0.78 -7.06 -11.96
CA LEU A 232 -0.34 -6.83 -11.05
C LEU A 232 -1.50 -6.24 -11.84
N THR A 233 -2.68 -6.79 -11.70
CA THR A 233 -3.93 -6.22 -12.23
C THR A 233 -4.90 -6.05 -11.08
N SER A 234 -5.47 -4.86 -10.93
CA SER A 234 -6.49 -4.56 -9.91
C SER A 234 -7.73 -3.97 -10.55
N LYS A 235 -8.90 -4.42 -10.11
CA LYS A 235 -10.15 -3.69 -10.41
C LYS A 235 -10.06 -2.30 -9.83
N LEU A 236 -10.73 -1.34 -10.46
CA LEU A 236 -10.89 0.01 -9.95
C LEU A 236 -12.17 0.12 -9.13
N ILE A 237 -12.20 1.04 -8.18
CA ILE A 237 -13.42 1.40 -7.47
C ILE A 237 -14.21 2.35 -8.37
N ASP A 238 -15.41 1.94 -8.73
CA ASP A 238 -16.35 2.83 -9.44
C ASP A 238 -16.93 3.84 -8.45
N GLY A 239 -16.80 5.12 -8.75
CA GLY A 239 -17.28 6.19 -7.89
C GLY A 239 -16.54 7.50 -8.10
N ARG A 240 -17.04 8.54 -7.42
CA ARG A 240 -16.42 9.85 -7.43
C ARG A 240 -15.71 10.10 -6.11
N PHE A 241 -14.39 10.35 -6.17
CA PHE A 241 -13.64 10.79 -5.00
C PHE A 241 -14.10 12.19 -4.56
N PRO A 242 -14.11 12.50 -3.25
CA PRO A 242 -14.49 13.83 -2.75
C PRO A 242 -13.61 14.94 -3.32
N ASP A 243 -14.16 16.14 -3.40
CA ASP A 243 -13.42 17.34 -3.75
C ASP A 243 -12.48 17.71 -2.58
N TYR A 244 -11.29 17.12 -2.61
CA TYR A 244 -10.31 17.21 -1.53
C TYR A 244 -9.61 18.58 -1.46
N ASP A 245 -9.55 19.32 -2.55
CA ASP A 245 -8.90 20.64 -2.57
C ASP A 245 -9.58 21.62 -1.59
N LYS A 246 -10.89 21.45 -1.39
CA LYS A 246 -11.66 22.28 -0.44
C LYS A 246 -11.35 22.03 1.03
N VAL A 247 -10.74 20.91 1.37
CA VAL A 247 -10.42 20.56 2.75
C VAL A 247 -8.96 20.80 3.11
N ILE A 248 -8.14 21.17 2.14
CA ILE A 248 -6.73 21.53 2.37
C ILE A 248 -6.69 23.00 2.80
N PRO A 249 -6.35 23.30 4.07
CA PRO A 249 -6.27 24.68 4.53
C PRO A 249 -5.07 25.40 3.90
N GLU A 250 -5.23 26.71 3.68
CA GLU A 250 -4.09 27.57 3.35
C GLU A 250 -3.25 27.80 4.62
N LEU A 251 -1.93 27.84 4.47
CA LEU A 251 -1.02 28.20 5.56
C LEU A 251 -0.99 29.71 5.76
N GLU A 252 -2.13 30.27 6.21
CA GLU A 252 -2.23 31.65 6.64
C GLU A 252 -2.37 31.71 8.16
N GLY A 253 -1.53 32.52 8.82
CA GLY A 253 -1.65 32.77 10.26
C GLY A 253 -0.73 31.90 11.12
N ASN A 254 -1.30 31.13 12.05
CA ASN A 254 -0.54 30.44 13.08
C ASN A 254 0.21 29.20 12.53
N VAL A 255 1.50 29.34 12.31
CA VAL A 255 2.37 28.26 11.87
C VAL A 255 3.34 27.92 12.99
N LEU A 256 3.32 26.67 13.43
CA LEU A 256 4.26 26.08 14.36
C LEU A 256 5.35 25.36 13.56
N ALA A 257 6.61 25.75 13.74
CA ALA A 257 7.75 25.01 13.24
C ALA A 257 8.45 24.27 14.40
N VAL A 258 8.70 22.98 14.19
CA VAL A 258 9.23 22.12 15.25
C VAL A 258 10.09 21.00 14.67
N ASN A 259 11.07 20.53 15.48
CA ASN A 259 11.84 19.35 15.13
C ASN A 259 10.92 18.11 15.08
N ARG A 260 10.90 17.44 13.94
CA ARG A 260 10.02 16.29 13.67
C ARG A 260 10.17 15.16 14.67
N GLU A 261 11.42 14.76 14.98
CA GLU A 261 11.68 13.64 15.89
C GLU A 261 11.32 13.98 17.34
N ALA A 262 11.61 15.20 17.78
CA ALA A 262 11.23 15.67 19.12
C ALA A 262 9.71 15.62 19.31
N LEU A 263 8.95 16.13 18.33
CA LEU A 263 7.48 16.10 18.35
C LEU A 263 6.95 14.65 18.29
N GLN A 264 7.51 13.82 17.43
CA GLN A 264 7.11 12.41 17.30
C GLN A 264 7.30 11.66 18.62
N HIS A 265 8.44 11.84 19.29
CA HIS A 265 8.71 11.23 20.59
C HIS A 265 7.78 11.78 21.67
N GLY A 266 7.50 13.08 21.71
CA GLY A 266 6.54 13.68 22.64
C GLY A 266 5.14 13.11 22.49
N LEU A 267 4.64 13.02 21.24
CA LEU A 267 3.36 12.40 20.93
C LEU A 267 3.32 10.91 21.30
N GLN A 268 4.40 10.16 21.05
CA GLN A 268 4.50 8.74 21.41
C GLN A 268 4.41 8.55 22.93
N ARG A 269 5.09 9.40 23.74
CA ARG A 269 5.00 9.35 25.21
C ARG A 269 3.59 9.65 25.69
N ALA A 270 2.98 10.73 25.19
CA ALA A 270 1.60 11.09 25.55
C ALA A 270 0.58 10.01 25.13
N ALA A 271 0.80 9.37 23.98
CA ALA A 271 -0.08 8.32 23.45
C ALA A 271 -0.23 7.11 24.39
N ILE A 272 0.75 6.86 25.30
CA ILE A 272 0.72 5.74 26.23
C ILE A 272 -0.52 5.81 27.14
N LEU A 273 -0.86 7.00 27.62
CA LEU A 273 -2.00 7.23 28.50
C LEU A 273 -3.20 7.88 27.79
N SER A 274 -3.21 7.91 26.46
CA SER A 274 -4.38 8.34 25.70
C SER A 274 -5.50 7.30 25.76
N ASN A 275 -6.75 7.75 25.64
CA ASN A 275 -7.90 6.85 25.55
C ASN A 275 -7.72 5.82 24.41
N GLU A 276 -7.85 4.53 24.69
CA GLU A 276 -7.58 3.44 23.74
C GLU A 276 -8.47 3.48 22.49
N LYS A 277 -9.71 3.94 22.63
CA LYS A 277 -10.70 3.97 21.55
C LYS A 277 -10.55 5.20 20.66
N TYR A 278 -10.36 6.37 21.25
CA TYR A 278 -10.37 7.64 20.52
C TYR A 278 -8.97 8.18 20.26
N ARG A 279 -7.96 7.69 20.99
CA ARG A 279 -6.56 8.08 20.84
C ARG A 279 -6.35 9.60 20.83
N GLY A 280 -7.12 10.31 21.69
CA GLY A 280 -7.10 11.76 21.77
C GLY A 280 -5.87 12.29 22.49
N VAL A 281 -5.26 13.33 21.93
CA VAL A 281 -4.25 14.17 22.58
C VAL A 281 -4.62 15.63 22.40
N ARG A 282 -4.32 16.45 23.40
CA ARG A 282 -4.47 17.90 23.38
C ARG A 282 -3.12 18.55 23.13
N LEU A 283 -3.05 19.44 22.18
CA LEU A 283 -1.93 20.31 21.91
C LEU A 283 -2.28 21.71 22.43
N GLU A 284 -1.53 22.20 23.40
CA GLU A 284 -1.63 23.59 23.89
C GLU A 284 -0.44 24.36 23.31
N LEU A 285 -0.75 25.30 22.44
CA LEU A 285 0.20 26.19 21.76
C LEU A 285 0.25 27.52 22.49
N ARG A 286 1.44 27.90 22.91
CA ARG A 286 1.75 29.22 23.47
C ARG A 286 3.02 29.75 22.82
N GLN A 287 3.32 31.04 23.06
CA GLN A 287 4.52 31.63 22.52
C GLN A 287 5.76 30.77 22.84
N GLN A 288 6.45 30.30 21.80
CA GLN A 288 7.66 29.45 21.86
C GLN A 288 7.51 28.13 22.62
N ARG A 289 6.30 27.67 22.88
CA ARG A 289 6.03 26.47 23.67
C ARG A 289 4.87 25.65 23.14
N LEU A 290 5.09 24.35 23.05
CA LEU A 290 4.08 23.33 22.80
C LEU A 290 4.00 22.40 24.00
N LYS A 291 2.80 22.26 24.56
CA LYS A 291 2.47 21.27 25.57
C LYS A 291 1.55 20.21 24.97
N ILE A 292 1.88 18.95 25.20
CA ILE A 292 1.11 17.79 24.74
C ILE A 292 0.50 17.13 25.96
N GLN A 293 -0.80 16.93 25.97
CA GLN A 293 -1.52 16.31 27.07
C GLN A 293 -2.39 15.16 26.56
N ALA A 294 -2.47 14.10 27.34
CA ALA A 294 -3.39 12.99 27.13
C ALA A 294 -3.95 12.50 28.45
N ASN A 295 -5.16 12.00 28.45
CA ASN A 295 -5.78 11.36 29.60
C ASN A 295 -6.65 10.17 29.13
N ASN A 296 -6.90 9.25 30.07
CA ASN A 296 -7.75 8.08 29.83
C ASN A 296 -8.93 8.04 30.83
N PRO A 297 -9.88 7.14 30.65
CA PRO A 297 -11.02 7.00 31.55
C PRO A 297 -10.67 6.61 32.99
N ASP A 298 -9.47 6.03 33.21
CA ASP A 298 -8.98 5.64 34.54
C ASP A 298 -8.36 6.83 35.28
N GLN A 299 -8.45 8.06 34.72
CA GLN A 299 -7.91 9.31 35.26
C GLN A 299 -6.37 9.33 35.32
N GLU A 300 -5.72 8.52 34.48
CA GLU A 300 -4.29 8.63 34.28
C GLU A 300 -3.99 9.74 33.25
N GLU A 301 -2.91 10.47 33.48
CA GLU A 301 -2.56 11.64 32.68
C GLU A 301 -1.09 11.57 32.22
N ALA A 302 -0.84 11.97 30.99
CA ALA A 302 0.47 12.21 30.43
C ALA A 302 0.61 13.66 30.00
N GLU A 303 1.75 14.24 30.30
CA GLU A 303 2.09 15.61 29.92
C GLU A 303 3.53 15.64 29.41
N ASP A 304 3.74 16.30 28.29
CA ASP A 304 5.05 16.54 27.71
C ASP A 304 5.13 17.97 27.21
N GLU A 305 6.29 18.58 27.27
CA GLU A 305 6.48 19.98 26.89
C GLU A 305 7.76 20.14 26.09
N MET A 306 7.73 20.98 25.06
CA MET A 306 8.88 21.29 24.25
C MET A 306 8.91 22.74 23.79
N GLU A 307 10.12 23.23 23.54
CA GLU A 307 10.32 24.52 22.87
C GLU A 307 10.07 24.37 21.38
N VAL A 308 9.40 25.38 20.81
CA VAL A 308 8.99 25.39 19.39
C VAL A 308 9.10 26.80 18.85
N ASP A 309 9.21 26.91 17.52
CA ASP A 309 9.13 28.22 16.86
C ASP A 309 7.65 28.52 16.59
N TYR A 310 7.06 29.28 17.48
CA TYR A 310 5.64 29.70 17.42
C TYR A 310 5.47 31.06 18.08
N ASP A 311 4.91 32.00 17.33
CA ASP A 311 4.58 33.37 17.75
C ASP A 311 3.10 33.73 17.55
N GLY A 312 2.27 32.72 17.24
CA GLY A 312 0.83 32.88 17.03
C GLY A 312 0.05 33.08 18.33
N VAL A 313 -1.28 33.05 18.20
CA VAL A 313 -2.19 33.18 19.34
C VAL A 313 -2.22 31.93 20.19
N ASP A 314 -2.36 32.07 21.51
CA ASP A 314 -2.55 30.95 22.41
C ASP A 314 -3.78 30.13 22.01
N MET A 315 -3.62 28.83 21.85
CA MET A 315 -4.75 27.96 21.50
C MET A 315 -4.57 26.53 22.06
N GLU A 316 -5.69 25.86 22.24
CA GLU A 316 -5.78 24.44 22.55
C GLU A 316 -6.54 23.73 21.45
N ILE A 317 -6.01 22.61 20.97
CA ILE A 317 -6.64 21.83 19.92
C ILE A 317 -6.43 20.32 20.16
N GLY A 318 -7.50 19.55 19.98
CA GLY A 318 -7.47 18.10 20.13
C GLY A 318 -7.24 17.38 18.81
N PHE A 319 -6.47 16.30 18.84
CA PHE A 319 -6.25 15.44 17.67
C PHE A 319 -6.22 13.96 18.05
N ASN A 320 -6.48 13.10 17.08
CA ASN A 320 -6.10 11.70 17.19
C ASN A 320 -4.57 11.57 17.03
N VAL A 321 -3.90 11.09 18.06
CA VAL A 321 -2.44 11.00 18.10
C VAL A 321 -1.88 10.11 16.99
N ASN A 322 -2.58 9.04 16.62
CA ASN A 322 -2.12 8.14 15.56
C ASN A 322 -2.11 8.86 14.19
N TYR A 323 -3.06 9.76 13.93
CA TYR A 323 -3.07 10.51 12.68
C TYR A 323 -1.90 11.48 12.58
N LEU A 324 -1.53 12.12 13.70
CA LEU A 324 -0.33 12.96 13.77
C LEU A 324 0.95 12.13 13.58
N LEU A 325 1.05 10.98 14.26
CA LEU A 325 2.20 10.10 14.18
C LEU A 325 2.40 9.50 12.78
N ASP A 326 1.32 9.13 12.10
CA ASP A 326 1.37 8.63 10.73
C ASP A 326 1.86 9.72 9.76
N ALA A 327 1.34 10.95 9.88
CA ALA A 327 1.78 12.08 9.08
C ALA A 327 3.27 12.40 9.32
N LEU A 328 3.70 12.47 10.59
CA LEU A 328 5.09 12.72 10.96
C LEU A 328 6.04 11.61 10.50
N GLY A 329 5.57 10.35 10.54
CA GLY A 329 6.34 9.21 10.03
C GLY A 329 6.55 9.26 8.51
N ALA A 330 5.67 9.95 7.80
CA ALA A 330 5.76 10.13 6.36
C ALA A 330 6.54 11.39 5.92
N VAL A 331 6.85 12.34 6.82
CA VAL A 331 7.74 13.48 6.54
C VAL A 331 9.19 13.00 6.57
N ASN A 332 10.01 13.43 5.61
CA ASN A 332 11.43 13.05 5.54
C ASN A 332 12.37 14.07 6.23
N GLY A 333 11.99 15.34 6.27
CA GLY A 333 12.80 16.44 6.82
C GLY A 333 12.96 16.37 8.35
N GLU A 334 13.98 17.07 8.85
CA GLU A 334 14.20 17.24 10.28
C GLU A 334 13.21 18.22 10.93
N GLN A 335 12.69 19.16 10.13
CA GLN A 335 11.72 20.16 10.56
C GLN A 335 10.35 19.89 9.91
N VAL A 336 9.30 20.19 10.64
CA VAL A 336 7.93 20.10 10.19
C VAL A 336 7.16 21.39 10.57
N GLU A 337 6.30 21.84 9.65
CA GLU A 337 5.39 22.94 9.87
C GLU A 337 3.97 22.42 10.11
N PHE A 338 3.33 22.96 11.14
CA PHE A 338 1.92 22.78 11.45
C PHE A 338 1.19 24.11 11.27
N GLY A 339 0.29 24.18 10.31
CA GLY A 339 -0.57 25.33 10.11
C GLY A 339 -1.95 25.09 10.71
N VAL A 340 -2.37 25.93 11.64
CA VAL A 340 -3.66 25.85 12.32
C VAL A 340 -4.29 27.25 12.34
N ALA A 341 -5.45 27.41 11.71
CA ALA A 341 -6.13 28.71 11.70
C ALA A 341 -6.83 28.99 13.04
N ASP A 342 -7.55 28.01 13.57
CA ASP A 342 -8.28 28.08 14.84
C ASP A 342 -8.50 26.65 15.42
N PRO A 343 -8.97 26.50 16.68
CA PRO A 343 -9.16 25.20 17.33
C PRO A 343 -10.15 24.23 16.66
N ASN A 344 -10.98 24.71 15.73
CA ASN A 344 -11.96 23.88 15.02
C ASN A 344 -11.58 23.62 13.55
N SER A 345 -10.53 24.24 13.08
CA SER A 345 -10.04 24.10 11.70
C SER A 345 -9.08 22.93 11.57
N SER A 346 -9.04 22.34 10.38
CA SER A 346 -8.08 21.28 10.05
C SER A 346 -6.64 21.80 10.14
N CYS A 347 -5.75 20.95 10.63
CA CYS A 347 -4.32 21.22 10.66
C CYS A 347 -3.68 20.79 9.34
N LEU A 348 -2.87 21.63 8.74
CA LEU A 348 -1.99 21.29 7.62
C LEU A 348 -0.59 20.97 8.15
N ILE A 349 -0.09 19.80 7.79
CA ILE A 349 1.27 19.33 8.16
C ILE A 349 2.08 19.19 6.88
N ARG A 350 3.26 19.81 6.85
CA ARG A 350 4.17 19.74 5.70
C ARG A 350 5.64 19.86 6.13
N GLU A 351 6.53 19.52 5.22
CA GLU A 351 7.95 19.83 5.31
C GLU A 351 8.18 21.27 4.81
N PRO A 352 8.99 22.11 5.51
CA PRO A 352 9.34 23.45 5.06
C PRO A 352 9.89 23.45 3.63
N ASN A 353 9.41 24.38 2.79
CA ASN A 353 9.82 24.54 1.40
C ASN A 353 9.56 23.33 0.46
N ASN A 354 8.88 22.30 0.93
CA ASN A 354 8.50 21.16 0.13
C ASN A 354 6.99 21.18 -0.13
N GLN A 355 6.61 21.29 -1.41
CA GLN A 355 5.21 21.30 -1.82
C GLN A 355 4.78 19.96 -2.45
N SER A 356 5.68 18.99 -2.62
CA SER A 356 5.38 17.74 -3.28
C SER A 356 4.46 16.83 -2.47
N TYR A 357 4.34 17.04 -1.17
CA TYR A 357 3.40 16.30 -0.32
C TYR A 357 2.90 17.16 0.84
N LYS A 358 1.73 16.87 1.31
CA LYS A 358 1.09 17.54 2.45
C LYS A 358 0.06 16.62 3.11
N TYR A 359 -0.15 16.84 4.39
CA TYR A 359 -1.10 16.09 5.20
C TYR A 359 -2.07 17.02 5.88
N VAL A 360 -3.33 16.60 5.95
CA VAL A 360 -4.37 17.31 6.68
C VAL A 360 -4.90 16.40 7.77
N VAL A 361 -5.01 16.91 8.98
CA VAL A 361 -5.61 16.20 10.12
C VAL A 361 -6.74 17.05 10.70
N MET A 362 -7.93 16.47 10.77
CA MET A 362 -9.07 17.16 11.37
C MET A 362 -8.97 17.16 12.90
N PRO A 363 -9.34 18.28 13.54
CA PRO A 363 -9.39 18.36 15.00
C PRO A 363 -10.50 17.45 15.55
N MET A 364 -10.34 17.04 16.79
CA MET A 364 -11.37 16.33 17.53
C MET A 364 -11.72 17.06 18.82
N ARG A 365 -12.97 16.95 19.25
CA ARG A 365 -13.41 17.46 20.56
C ARG A 365 -13.00 16.45 21.62
N LEU A 366 -12.22 16.90 22.60
CA LEU A 366 -11.73 16.14 23.76
C LEU A 366 -12.54 16.51 25.00
#